data_c4c90ebfcdf083308de1b3c0cceecede
#
_entry.id   c4c90ebfcdf083308de1b3c0cceecede
#
_cell.length_a   1.000
_cell.length_b   1.000
_cell.length_c   1.000
_cell.angle_alpha   90.00
_cell.angle_beta   90.00
_cell.angle_gamma   90.00
#
_symmetry.space_group_name_H-M   'P 1'
#
loop_
_entity.id
_entity.type
_entity.pdbx_description
1 polymer ?
#
loop_
_entity_poly.entity_id
_entity_poly.type
_entity_poly.pdbx_seq_one_letter_code
_entity_poly.pdbx_strand_id
1 'polypeptide(L)'
;MESATHAKQEYRVMTVALIREPKETEEVEVAFCESARFYRLLRAKPEFERILTAVREAKEKKRPVRVMTETPQSNVIADIKP
;
A
#
# COMPACT_ATOMS: atom_id res chain seq x y z
N MET A 1 27.97 -10.29 -3.61
CA MET A 1 27.58 -10.00 -3.57
C MET A 1 26.76 -9.76 -3.45
N GLU A 2 26.31 -9.83 -3.15
CA GLU A 2 25.55 -9.60 -2.98
C GLU A 2 24.71 -9.35 -3.06
N SER A 3 24.53 -9.27 -3.01
CA SER A 3 23.79 -8.98 -3.00
C SER A 3 22.96 -8.80 -3.20
N ALA A 4 22.91 -8.72 -3.46
CA ALA A 4 22.05 -8.55 -3.78
C ALA A 4 21.18 -8.94 -3.90
N THR A 5 21.35 -9.20 -3.94
CA THR A 5 20.58 -9.93 -4.12
C THR A 5 19.50 -9.91 -3.42
N HIS A 6 19.37 -9.58 -2.65
CA HIS A 6 18.24 -9.61 -2.09
C HIS A 6 17.47 -8.59 -2.53
N ALA A 7 16.63 -9.00 -2.92
CA ALA A 7 15.57 -8.36 -3.19
C ALA A 7 15.25 -7.45 -2.12
N LYS A 8 15.81 -6.38 -2.09
CA LYS A 8 15.33 -5.42 -1.31
C LYS A 8 14.04 -4.99 -1.79
N GLN A 9 13.10 -5.00 -0.96
CA GLN A 9 11.83 -4.43 -1.28
C GLN A 9 11.97 -2.95 -1.34
N GLU A 10 11.54 -2.37 -2.43
CA GLU A 10 11.67 -0.94 -2.65
C GLU A 10 10.34 -0.26 -2.57
N TYR A 11 10.33 0.96 -2.06
CA TYR A 11 9.14 1.78 -2.07
C TYR A 11 8.92 2.34 -3.46
N ARG A 12 7.65 2.37 -3.87
CA ARG A 12 7.26 3.00 -5.13
C ARG A 12 6.42 4.21 -4.82
N VAL A 13 6.65 5.30 -5.52
CA VAL A 13 5.86 6.51 -5.34
C VAL A 13 4.58 6.37 -6.15
N MET A 14 3.45 6.41 -5.48
CA MET A 14 2.16 6.25 -6.14
C MET A 14 1.14 7.19 -5.51
N THR A 15 0.10 7.48 -6.28
CA THR A 15 -0.95 8.40 -5.86
C THR A 15 -2.24 7.61 -5.64
N VAL A 16 -2.85 7.77 -4.48
CA VAL A 16 -4.06 7.04 -4.14
C VAL A 16 -5.23 7.54 -4.98
N ALA A 17 -5.89 6.63 -5.67
CA ALA A 17 -7.04 6.96 -6.50
C ALA A 17 -8.36 6.57 -5.83
N LEU A 18 -8.40 5.44 -5.15
CA LEU A 18 -9.64 4.92 -4.60
C LEU A 18 -9.34 4.03 -3.40
N ILE A 19 -10.19 4.12 -2.38
CA ILE A 19 -10.11 3.26 -1.21
C ILE A 19 -11.46 2.59 -1.05
N ARG A 20 -11.47 1.26 -0.94
CA ARG A 20 -12.68 0.50 -0.71
C ARG A 20 -12.54 -0.22 0.62
N GLU A 21 -13.47 0.03 1.51
CA GLU A 21 -13.42 -0.51 2.87
C GLU A 21 -14.66 -1.34 3.15
N PRO A 22 -14.77 -2.52 2.55
CA PRO A 22 -15.93 -3.38 2.83
C PRO A 22 -15.90 -3.78 4.30
N LYS A 23 -17.05 -3.71 4.95
CA LYS A 23 -17.09 -3.89 6.39
C LYS A 23 -16.87 -5.32 6.83
N GLU A 24 -17.17 -6.26 5.95
CA GLU A 24 -17.16 -7.66 6.35
C GLU A 24 -16.00 -8.44 5.78
N THR A 25 -14.98 -7.76 5.31
CA THR A 25 -13.82 -8.45 4.78
C THR A 25 -12.62 -8.21 5.67
N GLU A 26 -11.62 -9.06 5.49
CA GLU A 26 -10.39 -8.95 6.24
C GLU A 26 -9.41 -7.97 5.63
N GLU A 27 -9.83 -7.25 4.62
CA GLU A 27 -8.90 -6.39 3.90
C GLU A 27 -9.58 -5.15 3.37
N VAL A 28 -8.79 -4.10 3.26
CA VAL A 28 -9.16 -2.87 2.59
C VAL A 28 -8.47 -2.86 1.24
N GLU A 29 -9.18 -2.44 0.20
CA GLU A 29 -8.61 -2.38 -1.14
C GLU A 29 -8.23 -0.96 -1.47
N VAL A 30 -7.05 -0.78 -2.06
CA VAL A 30 -6.53 0.53 -2.43
C VAL A 30 -6.11 0.49 -3.87
N ALA A 31 -6.60 1.43 -4.67
CA ALA A 31 -6.18 1.58 -6.06
C ALA A 31 -5.33 2.83 -6.18
N PHE A 32 -4.30 2.73 -7.00
CA PHE A 32 -3.39 3.84 -7.24
C PHE A 32 -3.48 4.26 -8.69
N CYS A 33 -3.25 5.53 -8.94
CA CYS A 33 -3.34 6.06 -10.29
C CYS A 33 -2.34 5.40 -11.24
N GLU A 34 -1.21 5.00 -10.70
CA GLU A 34 -0.11 4.48 -11.52
C GLU A 34 -0.18 2.96 -11.74
N SER A 35 -1.20 2.30 -11.23
CA SER A 35 -1.30 0.86 -11.34
C SER A 35 -2.72 0.47 -11.71
N ALA A 36 -2.85 -0.57 -12.51
CA ALA A 36 -4.17 -1.02 -12.96
C ALA A 36 -4.83 -1.97 -11.99
N ARG A 37 -4.15 -2.38 -10.92
CA ARG A 37 -4.72 -3.39 -10.04
C ARG A 37 -4.97 -2.81 -8.67
N PHE A 38 -5.85 -3.50 -7.92
CA PHE A 38 -6.10 -3.13 -6.54
C PHE A 38 -5.04 -3.75 -5.64
N TYR A 39 -4.60 -2.98 -4.66
CA TYR A 39 -3.71 -3.47 -3.64
C TYR A 39 -4.53 -3.76 -2.39
N ARG A 40 -4.04 -4.65 -1.54
CA ARG A 40 -4.78 -5.08 -0.36
C ARG A 40 -4.04 -4.71 0.91
N LEU A 41 -4.76 -4.11 1.83
CA LEU A 41 -4.23 -3.80 3.15
C LEU A 41 -4.97 -4.68 4.14
N LEU A 42 -4.24 -5.58 4.79
CA LEU A 42 -4.85 -6.57 5.66
C LEU A 42 -5.16 -5.97 7.03
N ARG A 43 -6.39 -6.18 7.49
CA ARG A 43 -6.81 -5.60 8.77
C ARG A 43 -6.07 -6.20 9.96
N ALA A 44 -5.58 -7.43 9.83
CA ALA A 44 -4.85 -8.10 10.89
C ALA A 44 -3.42 -7.59 11.07
N LYS A 45 -2.96 -6.76 10.14
CA LYS A 45 -1.60 -6.25 10.23
C LYS A 45 -1.49 -5.29 11.41
N PRO A 46 -0.44 -5.43 12.24
CA PRO A 46 -0.33 -4.56 13.42
C PRO A 46 -0.33 -3.06 13.11
N GLU A 47 0.14 -2.68 11.93
CA GLU A 47 0.20 -1.28 11.55
C GLU A 47 -0.96 -0.85 10.69
N PHE A 48 -2.02 -1.65 10.67
CA PHE A 48 -3.15 -1.40 9.78
C PHE A 48 -3.71 0.01 9.95
N GLU A 49 -3.96 0.43 11.19
CA GLU A 49 -4.59 1.72 11.43
C GLU A 49 -3.69 2.87 10.97
N ARG A 50 -2.41 2.75 11.23
CA ARG A 50 -1.48 3.78 10.80
C ARG A 50 -1.44 3.90 9.29
N ILE A 51 -1.37 2.75 8.63
CA ILE A 51 -1.28 2.73 7.17
C ILE A 51 -2.59 3.24 6.56
N LEU A 52 -3.72 2.81 7.10
CA LEU A 52 -5.00 3.26 6.58
C LEU A 52 -5.17 4.77 6.72
N THR A 53 -4.76 5.32 7.86
CA THR A 53 -4.82 6.76 8.05
C THR A 53 -3.96 7.49 7.03
N ALA A 54 -2.75 6.98 6.77
CA ALA A 54 -1.86 7.60 5.81
C ALA A 54 -2.46 7.57 4.41
N VAL A 55 -3.09 6.45 4.04
CA VAL A 55 -3.72 6.33 2.74
C VAL A 55 -4.89 7.30 2.60
N ARG A 56 -5.71 7.39 3.64
CA ARG A 56 -6.85 8.31 3.60
C ARG A 56 -6.42 9.76 3.47
N GLU A 57 -5.40 10.14 4.23
CA GLU A 57 -4.91 11.51 4.16
C GLU A 57 -4.31 11.81 2.80
N ALA A 58 -3.57 10.86 2.25
CA ALA A 58 -2.97 11.06 0.95
C ALA A 58 -4.03 11.26 -0.12
N LYS A 59 -5.12 10.48 -0.05
CA LYS A 59 -6.20 10.63 -1.01
C LYS A 59 -6.87 11.99 -0.87
N GLU A 60 -7.14 12.39 0.36
CA GLU A 60 -7.81 13.65 0.60
C GLU A 60 -6.97 14.84 0.14
N LYS A 61 -5.69 14.78 0.40
CA LYS A 61 -4.79 15.88 0.07
C LYS A 61 -4.17 15.75 -1.31
N LYS A 62 -4.47 14.65 -2.01
CA LYS A 62 -3.96 14.40 -3.36
C LYS A 62 -2.45 14.41 -3.39
N ARG A 63 -1.84 13.78 -2.41
CA ARG A 63 -0.39 13.70 -2.30
C ARG A 63 0.08 12.30 -2.61
N PRO A 64 1.23 12.16 -3.27
CA PRO A 64 1.79 10.82 -3.50
C PRO A 64 2.30 10.24 -2.19
N VAL A 65 2.33 8.91 -2.16
CA VAL A 65 2.88 8.18 -1.02
C VAL A 65 3.88 7.17 -1.54
N ARG A 66 4.72 6.68 -0.64
CA ARG A 66 5.65 5.61 -0.97
C ARG A 66 5.07 4.30 -0.47
N VAL A 67 4.90 3.36 -1.38
CA VAL A 67 4.22 2.10 -1.12
C VAL A 67 5.21 0.96 -1.26
N MET A 68 5.23 0.07 -0.27
CA MET A 68 6.02 -1.15 -0.33
C MET A 68 5.08 -2.33 -0.17
N THR A 69 5.21 -3.32 -1.04
CA THR A 69 4.43 -4.55 -0.94
C THR A 69 5.25 -5.63 -0.27
N GLU A 70 4.59 -6.72 0.12
CA GLU A 70 5.28 -7.79 0.84
C GLU A 70 6.37 -8.44 0.00
N THR A 71 6.10 -8.57 -1.29
CA THR A 71 7.13 -8.97 -2.25
C THR A 71 6.96 -8.08 -3.47
N PRO A 72 7.96 -8.01 -4.35
CA PRO A 72 7.84 -7.13 -5.53
C PRO A 72 6.65 -7.45 -6.42
N GLN A 73 6.18 -8.69 -6.42
CA GLN A 73 5.08 -9.07 -7.28
C GLN A 73 3.75 -9.17 -6.55
N SER A 74 3.76 -8.95 -5.26
CA SER A 74 2.56 -9.05 -4.45
C SER A 74 1.74 -7.78 -4.55
N ASN A 75 0.43 -7.89 -4.33
CA ASN A 75 -0.40 -6.72 -4.19
C ASN A 75 -0.81 -6.48 -2.73
N VAL A 76 -0.15 -7.17 -1.79
CA VAL A 76 -0.41 -6.95 -0.37
C VAL A 76 0.53 -5.87 0.12
N ILE A 77 -0.05 -4.82 0.68
CA ILE A 77 0.72 -3.67 1.15
C ILE A 77 1.45 -4.03 2.43
N ALA A 78 2.76 -3.82 2.43
CA ALA A 78 3.57 -4.03 3.62
C ALA A 78 3.75 -2.75 4.41
N ASP A 79 3.89 -1.61 3.73
CA ASP A 79 4.10 -0.36 4.41
C ASP A 79 3.78 0.80 3.47
N ILE A 80 3.40 1.92 4.06
CA ILE A 80 3.17 3.15 3.30
C ILE A 80 3.79 4.30 4.07
N LYS A 81 4.55 5.13 3.37
CA LYS A 81 5.15 6.32 3.95
C LYS A 81 4.72 7.55 3.17
N PRO A 82 4.54 8.66 3.87
CA PRO A 82 4.15 9.91 3.19
C PRO A 82 5.18 10.43 2.21
#